data_a2115fb5a44f0bd082db0115cec017ed
#
_entry.id   a2115fb5a44f0bd082db0115cec017ed
#
_cell.length_a   1.000
_cell.length_b   1.000
_cell.length_c   1.000
_cell.angle_alpha   90.00
_cell.angle_beta   90.00
_cell.angle_gamma   90.00
#
_symmetry.space_group_name_H-M   'P 1'
#
loop_
_entity.id
_entity.type
_entity.pdbx_description
1 polymer ?
#
loop_
_entity_poly.entity_id
_entity_poly.type
_entity_poly.pdbx_seq_one_letter_code
_entity_poly.pdbx_strand_id
1 'polypeptide(L)'
;MKISNGVKIGGLQKTTLIDYPGRVAATVFLSGCNFRCPWCYSPELVLPEKIKKQPKISEEGFFKFLKERKGLLDGVVICGGEPTINKDLPDFIKKIKKLGYLIKLDTNGSNPRMLKNLIDKKLIDYVAMDIKALLEAKNAKRKAQNYDVATGVRVNLENIKKSIEIIKKSGIDYEFRMTVVPTIHIKEDILKIAKEISPAKKFFLQNFRPEKTINKKFERIKPYPQEYLLEIQKAIAPFFEICQVR
;
A
#
# COMPACT_ATOMS: atom_id res chain seq x y z
N MET A 1 22.48 -18.40 -16.24
CA MET A 1 22.15 -17.39 -15.19
C MET A 1 21.20 -16.36 -15.79
N LYS A 2 19.96 -16.27 -15.32
CA LYS A 2 19.08 -15.15 -15.72
C LYS A 2 19.63 -13.88 -15.09
N ILE A 3 20.05 -12.94 -15.92
CA ILE A 3 20.47 -11.61 -15.46
C ILE A 3 19.25 -11.00 -14.77
N SER A 4 19.33 -10.86 -13.43
CA SER A 4 18.34 -10.11 -12.66
C SER A 4 18.47 -8.65 -13.09
N ASN A 5 17.39 -8.08 -13.64
CA ASN A 5 17.38 -6.66 -14.00
C ASN A 5 17.22 -5.75 -12.78
N GLY A 6 17.21 -6.31 -11.57
CA GLY A 6 16.98 -5.58 -10.31
C GLY A 6 15.58 -4.98 -10.20
N VAL A 7 15.33 -4.27 -9.11
CA VAL A 7 14.08 -3.51 -8.93
C VAL A 7 14.20 -2.13 -9.61
N LYS A 8 13.10 -1.62 -10.14
CA LYS A 8 13.06 -0.27 -10.74
C LYS A 8 12.65 0.73 -9.67
N ILE A 9 13.60 1.55 -9.21
CA ILE A 9 13.35 2.61 -8.23
C ILE A 9 12.84 3.85 -8.97
N GLY A 10 11.61 4.25 -8.67
CA GLY A 10 10.95 5.42 -9.27
C GLY A 10 11.02 6.67 -8.39
N GLY A 11 11.40 6.53 -7.12
CA GLY A 11 11.53 7.66 -6.20
C GLY A 11 12.16 7.26 -4.87
N LEU A 12 12.66 8.27 -4.15
CA LEU A 12 13.25 8.11 -2.83
C LEU A 12 12.92 9.34 -1.97
N GLN A 13 12.18 9.12 -0.89
CA GLN A 13 12.07 10.08 0.19
C GLN A 13 13.13 9.74 1.23
N LYS A 14 14.11 10.62 1.36
CA LYS A 14 15.32 10.35 2.16
C LYS A 14 15.07 10.23 3.66
N THR A 15 14.01 10.87 4.17
CA THR A 15 13.62 10.81 5.58
C THR A 15 12.12 10.98 5.69
N THR A 16 11.49 10.15 6.49
CA THR A 16 10.08 10.23 6.86
C THR A 16 9.89 9.89 8.34
N LEU A 17 8.97 10.58 9.00
CA LEU A 17 8.57 10.35 10.39
C LEU A 17 7.15 9.75 10.48
N ILE A 18 6.46 9.60 9.34
CA ILE A 18 5.04 9.22 9.29
C ILE A 18 4.81 7.88 8.57
N ASP A 19 5.70 7.48 7.64
CA ASP A 19 5.45 6.30 6.82
C ASP A 19 5.76 4.99 7.56
N TYR A 20 6.61 5.01 8.58
CA TYR A 20 6.89 3.85 9.44
C TYR A 20 6.53 4.19 10.88
N PRO A 21 5.44 3.61 11.46
CA PRO A 21 5.01 3.95 12.81
C PRO A 21 6.10 3.79 13.86
N GLY A 22 6.40 4.88 14.59
CA GLY A 22 7.39 4.90 15.67
C GLY A 22 8.85 4.78 15.23
N ARG A 23 9.16 5.01 13.95
CA ARG A 23 10.52 4.89 13.39
C ARG A 23 10.88 6.07 12.50
N VAL A 24 12.12 6.48 12.53
CA VAL A 24 12.71 7.35 11.51
C VAL A 24 13.11 6.47 10.32
N ALA A 25 12.53 6.72 9.15
CA ALA A 25 12.74 5.84 8.01
C ALA A 25 13.01 6.61 6.72
N ALA A 26 13.46 5.91 5.69
CA ALA A 26 13.41 6.36 4.30
C ALA A 26 12.31 5.59 3.56
N THR A 27 11.64 6.23 2.58
CA THR A 27 10.66 5.55 1.73
C THR A 27 11.22 5.41 0.32
N VAL A 28 11.38 4.16 -0.15
CA VAL A 28 11.74 3.86 -1.54
C VAL A 28 10.48 3.50 -2.32
N PHE A 29 10.27 4.18 -3.44
CA PHE A 29 9.11 3.98 -4.32
C PHE A 29 9.51 3.14 -5.53
N LEU A 30 8.97 1.92 -5.63
CA LEU A 30 9.20 1.04 -6.77
C LEU A 30 8.23 1.34 -7.91
N SER A 31 8.73 1.34 -9.13
CA SER A 31 7.92 1.58 -10.32
C SER A 31 7.19 0.33 -10.79
N GLY A 32 5.97 0.55 -11.28
CA GLY A 32 5.08 -0.49 -11.79
C GLY A 32 4.00 -0.84 -10.78
N CYS A 33 2.78 -1.01 -11.28
CA CYS A 33 1.63 -1.48 -10.50
C CYS A 33 0.76 -2.35 -11.41
N ASN A 34 0.16 -3.37 -10.84
CA ASN A 34 -0.83 -4.20 -11.53
C ASN A 34 -2.25 -3.64 -11.41
N PHE A 35 -2.47 -2.59 -10.61
CA PHE A 35 -3.73 -1.85 -10.55
C PHE A 35 -3.65 -0.55 -11.37
N ARG A 36 -4.82 0.01 -11.71
CA ARG A 36 -5.01 1.27 -12.43
C ARG A 36 -6.09 2.10 -11.72
N CYS A 37 -6.03 2.15 -10.38
CA CYS A 37 -6.99 2.89 -9.59
C CYS A 37 -7.20 4.29 -10.19
N PRO A 38 -8.42 4.67 -10.59
CA PRO A 38 -8.63 5.93 -11.30
C PRO A 38 -8.27 7.16 -10.46
N TRP A 39 -8.34 7.00 -9.14
CA TRP A 39 -8.03 8.01 -8.13
C TRP A 39 -6.57 7.96 -7.62
N CYS A 40 -5.70 7.10 -8.18
CA CYS A 40 -4.30 7.02 -7.78
C CYS A 40 -3.56 8.32 -8.11
N TYR A 41 -2.95 8.93 -7.08
CA TYR A 41 -2.21 10.20 -7.20
C TYR A 41 -0.70 10.03 -7.54
N SER A 42 -0.28 8.82 -7.86
CA SER A 42 1.10 8.50 -8.27
C SER A 42 1.16 7.90 -9.68
N PRO A 43 0.56 8.55 -10.71
CA PRO A 43 0.53 8.02 -12.06
C PRO A 43 1.92 7.81 -12.67
N GLU A 44 2.94 8.54 -12.21
CA GLU A 44 4.35 8.39 -12.60
C GLU A 44 4.99 7.08 -12.15
N LEU A 45 4.44 6.44 -11.11
CA LEU A 45 4.89 5.13 -10.63
C LEU A 45 4.07 3.97 -11.22
N VAL A 46 2.94 4.26 -11.88
CA VAL A 46 1.95 3.27 -12.31
C VAL A 46 1.89 3.14 -13.83
N LEU A 47 1.87 4.26 -14.56
CA LEU A 47 1.66 4.28 -16.01
C LEU A 47 2.98 4.13 -16.77
N PRO A 48 3.12 3.13 -17.66
CA PRO A 48 4.38 2.84 -18.35
C PRO A 48 4.99 4.04 -19.08
N GLU A 49 4.13 4.85 -19.75
CA GLU A 49 4.56 6.05 -20.48
C GLU A 49 5.05 7.17 -19.56
N LYS A 50 4.56 7.23 -18.31
CA LYS A 50 5.03 8.18 -17.31
C LYS A 50 6.29 7.67 -16.59
N ILE A 51 6.36 6.38 -16.28
CA ILE A 51 7.54 5.73 -15.69
C ILE A 51 8.78 5.96 -16.57
N LYS A 52 8.63 5.87 -17.90
CA LYS A 52 9.74 6.10 -18.84
C LYS A 52 10.35 7.50 -18.74
N LYS A 53 9.57 8.49 -18.33
CA LYS A 53 9.96 9.90 -18.22
C LYS A 53 10.54 10.28 -16.86
N GLN A 54 10.47 9.37 -15.85
CA GLN A 54 10.99 9.66 -14.52
C GLN A 54 12.53 9.55 -14.49
N PRO A 55 13.21 10.38 -13.67
CA PRO A 55 14.60 10.17 -13.34
C PRO A 55 14.81 8.77 -12.79
N LYS A 56 15.86 8.09 -13.26
CA LYS A 56 16.20 6.76 -12.76
C LYS A 56 17.10 6.87 -11.55
N ILE A 57 16.71 6.23 -10.46
CA ILE A 57 17.55 6.02 -9.29
C ILE A 57 18.15 4.62 -9.42
N SER A 58 19.49 4.53 -9.50
CA SER A 58 20.17 3.23 -9.55
C SER A 58 20.12 2.52 -8.20
N GLU A 59 20.10 1.19 -8.20
CA GLU A 59 20.24 0.43 -6.95
C GLU A 59 21.55 0.81 -6.23
N GLU A 60 22.64 1.02 -6.95
CA GLU A 60 23.92 1.42 -6.39
C GLU A 60 23.81 2.74 -5.62
N GLY A 61 23.22 3.77 -6.25
CA GLY A 61 22.98 5.08 -5.62
C GLY A 61 22.09 4.98 -4.37
N PHE A 62 21.05 4.14 -4.44
CA PHE A 62 20.18 3.87 -3.29
C PHE A 62 20.94 3.19 -2.14
N PHE A 63 21.74 2.16 -2.43
CA PHE A 63 22.53 1.48 -1.40
C PHE A 63 23.67 2.34 -0.83
N LYS A 64 24.28 3.20 -1.66
CA LYS A 64 25.24 4.22 -1.17
C LYS A 64 24.57 5.13 -0.16
N PHE A 65 23.39 5.70 -0.50
CA PHE A 65 22.59 6.53 0.41
C PHE A 65 22.30 5.79 1.72
N LEU A 66 21.88 4.53 1.69
CA LEU A 66 21.57 3.77 2.92
C LEU A 66 22.83 3.61 3.80
N LYS A 67 24.00 3.31 3.19
CA LYS A 67 25.25 3.20 3.94
C LYS A 67 25.63 4.51 4.64
N GLU A 68 25.44 5.65 3.97
CA GLU A 68 25.71 6.98 4.54
C GLU A 68 24.72 7.35 5.67
N ARG A 69 23.54 6.72 5.71
CA ARG A 69 22.51 6.97 6.73
C ARG A 69 22.45 5.93 7.85
N LYS A 70 23.44 5.05 7.92
CA LYS A 70 23.53 4.06 8.99
C LYS A 70 23.61 4.74 10.37
N GLY A 71 22.73 4.34 11.29
CA GLY A 71 22.58 4.95 12.62
C GLY A 71 21.73 6.21 12.67
N LEU A 72 21.30 6.76 11.51
CA LEU A 72 20.39 7.91 11.44
C LEU A 72 18.96 7.52 11.07
N LEU A 73 18.79 6.34 10.48
CA LEU A 73 17.50 5.77 10.13
C LEU A 73 17.34 4.42 10.79
N ASP A 74 16.12 4.13 11.28
CA ASP A 74 15.74 2.83 11.85
C ASP A 74 15.34 1.83 10.77
N GLY A 75 14.72 2.31 9.69
CA GLY A 75 14.12 1.44 8.71
C GLY A 75 13.95 2.02 7.30
N VAL A 76 13.48 1.15 6.42
CA VAL A 76 13.13 1.48 5.05
C VAL A 76 11.69 1.04 4.79
N VAL A 77 10.87 1.96 4.30
CA VAL A 77 9.54 1.67 3.77
C VAL A 77 9.66 1.36 2.28
N ILE A 78 9.16 0.21 1.86
CA ILE A 78 9.09 -0.19 0.46
C ILE A 78 7.67 0.01 -0.02
N CYS A 79 7.48 1.00 -0.86
CA CYS A 79 6.19 1.48 -1.36
C CYS A 79 6.28 1.69 -2.89
N GLY A 80 5.40 2.49 -3.47
CA GLY A 80 5.45 2.92 -4.87
C GLY A 80 4.21 2.60 -5.65
N GLY A 81 4.35 1.88 -6.77
CA GLY A 81 3.23 1.25 -7.46
C GLY A 81 2.73 0.05 -6.65
N GLU A 82 3.15 -1.16 -7.04
CA GLU A 82 2.97 -2.37 -6.22
C GLU A 82 4.30 -3.12 -6.10
N PRO A 83 4.95 -3.09 -4.94
CA PRO A 83 6.25 -3.74 -4.76
C PRO A 83 6.24 -5.25 -5.04
N THR A 84 5.17 -5.94 -4.66
CA THR A 84 5.10 -7.42 -4.72
C THR A 84 5.03 -8.00 -6.14
N ILE A 85 4.87 -7.17 -7.17
CA ILE A 85 4.97 -7.64 -8.57
C ILE A 85 6.41 -7.81 -9.04
N ASN A 86 7.39 -7.26 -8.30
CA ASN A 86 8.81 -7.35 -8.64
C ASN A 86 9.38 -8.71 -8.18
N LYS A 87 9.84 -9.51 -9.10
CA LYS A 87 10.39 -10.84 -8.80
C LYS A 87 11.67 -10.78 -7.96
N ASP A 88 12.44 -9.71 -8.13
CA ASP A 88 13.70 -9.46 -7.43
C ASP A 88 13.54 -8.79 -6.05
N LEU A 89 12.28 -8.52 -5.63
CA LEU A 89 11.99 -7.88 -4.35
C LEU A 89 12.60 -8.59 -3.13
N PRO A 90 12.57 -9.93 -3.01
CA PRO A 90 13.19 -10.62 -1.87
C PRO A 90 14.69 -10.38 -1.77
N ASP A 91 15.41 -10.38 -2.89
CA ASP A 91 16.86 -10.18 -2.90
C ASP A 91 17.23 -8.71 -2.68
N PHE A 92 16.41 -7.78 -3.17
CA PHE A 92 16.53 -6.35 -2.84
C PHE A 92 16.39 -6.11 -1.35
N ILE A 93 15.36 -6.67 -0.72
CA ILE A 93 15.12 -6.56 0.74
C ILE A 93 16.25 -7.18 1.54
N LYS A 94 16.75 -8.36 1.15
CA LYS A 94 17.90 -8.99 1.82
C LYS A 94 19.12 -8.07 1.87
N LYS A 95 19.41 -7.34 0.77
CA LYS A 95 20.50 -6.38 0.73
C LYS A 95 20.30 -5.24 1.77
N ILE A 96 19.05 -4.74 1.91
CA ILE A 96 18.72 -3.70 2.89
C ILE A 96 18.83 -4.25 4.32
N LYS A 97 18.29 -5.45 4.58
CA LYS A 97 18.39 -6.12 5.90
C LYS A 97 19.84 -6.37 6.32
N LYS A 98 20.74 -6.68 5.40
CA LYS A 98 22.19 -6.83 5.67
C LYS A 98 22.85 -5.54 6.18
N LEU A 99 22.27 -4.38 5.90
CA LEU A 99 22.72 -3.09 6.45
C LEU A 99 22.16 -2.80 7.85
N GLY A 100 21.26 -3.66 8.36
CA GLY A 100 20.69 -3.56 9.70
C GLY A 100 19.35 -2.82 9.78
N TYR A 101 18.72 -2.47 8.66
CA TYR A 101 17.46 -1.73 8.64
C TYR A 101 16.24 -2.63 8.88
N LEU A 102 15.24 -2.10 9.58
CA LEU A 102 13.89 -2.65 9.63
C LEU A 102 13.17 -2.39 8.30
N ILE A 103 12.27 -3.28 7.92
CA ILE A 103 11.54 -3.19 6.64
C ILE A 103 10.04 -3.11 6.88
N LYS A 104 9.43 -2.03 6.38
CA LYS A 104 7.97 -1.94 6.21
C LYS A 104 7.62 -2.12 4.73
N LEU A 105 6.64 -2.97 4.46
CA LEU A 105 6.09 -3.18 3.13
C LEU A 105 4.70 -2.56 3.02
N ASP A 106 4.52 -1.68 2.05
CA ASP A 106 3.21 -1.19 1.63
C ASP A 106 2.75 -1.97 0.40
N THR A 107 1.55 -2.55 0.42
CA THR A 107 1.06 -3.42 -0.67
C THR A 107 -0.45 -3.30 -0.89
N ASN A 108 -0.89 -3.57 -2.11
CA ASN A 108 -2.30 -3.69 -2.46
C ASN A 108 -2.88 -5.10 -2.20
N GLY A 109 -2.06 -6.03 -1.72
CA GLY A 109 -2.47 -7.37 -1.34
C GLY A 109 -2.76 -8.34 -2.50
N SER A 110 -2.53 -7.96 -3.75
CA SER A 110 -2.87 -8.80 -4.92
C SER A 110 -1.98 -10.02 -5.12
N ASN A 111 -0.82 -10.07 -4.44
CA ASN A 111 0.16 -11.14 -4.57
C ASN A 111 0.44 -11.87 -3.24
N PRO A 112 -0.51 -12.71 -2.75
CA PRO A 112 -0.37 -13.42 -1.48
C PRO A 112 0.84 -14.36 -1.45
N ARG A 113 1.26 -14.89 -2.61
CA ARG A 113 2.43 -15.78 -2.70
C ARG A 113 3.72 -15.04 -2.37
N MET A 114 3.94 -13.86 -2.96
CA MET A 114 5.10 -13.03 -2.65
C MET A 114 5.07 -12.57 -1.20
N LEU A 115 3.92 -12.08 -0.73
CA LEU A 115 3.73 -11.64 0.65
C LEU A 115 4.10 -12.76 1.65
N LYS A 116 3.56 -13.97 1.44
CA LYS A 116 3.90 -15.14 2.28
C LYS A 116 5.40 -15.46 2.25
N ASN A 117 6.02 -15.44 1.06
CA ASN A 117 7.46 -15.69 0.94
C ASN A 117 8.32 -14.67 1.72
N LEU A 118 7.92 -13.38 1.70
CA LEU A 118 8.64 -12.35 2.46
C LEU A 118 8.50 -12.52 3.97
N ILE A 119 7.31 -12.90 4.44
CA ILE A 119 7.01 -13.15 5.85
C ILE A 119 7.75 -14.40 6.34
N ASP A 120 7.59 -15.53 5.65
CA ASP A 120 8.22 -16.81 6.02
C ASP A 120 9.75 -16.70 6.13
N LYS A 121 10.35 -15.88 5.26
CA LYS A 121 11.81 -15.62 5.27
C LYS A 121 12.23 -14.52 6.23
N LYS A 122 11.30 -13.97 7.03
CA LYS A 122 11.55 -12.87 8.00
C LYS A 122 12.23 -11.66 7.34
N LEU A 123 11.83 -11.35 6.11
CA LEU A 123 12.40 -10.24 5.34
C LEU A 123 11.73 -8.91 5.65
N ILE A 124 10.50 -8.93 6.15
CA ILE A 124 9.72 -7.73 6.49
C ILE A 124 9.32 -7.76 7.96
N ASP A 125 9.30 -6.59 8.58
CA ASP A 125 9.04 -6.40 10.00
C ASP A 125 7.66 -5.74 10.24
N TYR A 126 7.11 -5.10 9.21
CA TYR A 126 5.78 -4.47 9.24
C TYR A 126 5.11 -4.54 7.86
N VAL A 127 3.78 -4.72 7.84
CA VAL A 127 2.99 -4.65 6.60
C VAL A 127 1.87 -3.62 6.73
N ALA A 128 1.75 -2.74 5.74
CA ALA A 128 0.56 -1.93 5.53
C ALA A 128 -0.13 -2.39 4.24
N MET A 129 -1.34 -2.90 4.36
CA MET A 129 -2.11 -3.37 3.20
C MET A 129 -3.31 -2.49 2.95
N ASP A 130 -3.46 -2.04 1.71
CA ASP A 130 -4.59 -1.23 1.29
C ASP A 130 -5.79 -2.09 0.90
N ILE A 131 -6.94 -1.87 1.54
CA ILE A 131 -8.24 -2.40 1.16
C ILE A 131 -8.94 -1.34 0.30
N LYS A 132 -9.39 -1.74 -0.90
CA LYS A 132 -9.83 -0.75 -1.88
C LYS A 132 -11.33 -0.75 -2.17
N ALA A 133 -12.04 -1.81 -1.80
CA ALA A 133 -13.49 -1.93 -1.90
C ALA A 133 -13.97 -3.16 -1.11
N LEU A 134 -15.25 -3.49 -1.21
CA LEU A 134 -15.86 -4.70 -0.64
C LEU A 134 -15.20 -5.98 -1.19
N LEU A 135 -14.98 -6.96 -0.32
CA LEU A 135 -14.39 -8.26 -0.67
C LEU A 135 -15.43 -9.26 -1.18
N GLU A 136 -16.71 -8.96 -1.03
CA GLU A 136 -17.81 -9.78 -1.55
C GLU A 136 -18.49 -9.08 -2.73
N ALA A 137 -18.20 -9.54 -3.94
CA ALA A 137 -18.78 -9.00 -5.18
C ALA A 137 -20.27 -9.36 -5.38
N LYS A 138 -20.76 -10.40 -4.70
CA LYS A 138 -22.07 -11.01 -5.00
C LYS A 138 -23.29 -10.13 -4.72
N ASN A 139 -23.17 -9.06 -3.94
CA ASN A 139 -24.26 -8.18 -3.55
C ASN A 139 -24.01 -6.70 -3.83
N ALA A 140 -23.10 -6.36 -4.73
CA ALA A 140 -22.81 -4.99 -5.09
C ALA A 140 -24.00 -4.37 -5.85
N LYS A 141 -24.94 -3.76 -5.12
CA LYS A 141 -26.09 -3.04 -5.71
C LYS A 141 -25.66 -1.81 -6.53
N ARG A 142 -24.43 -1.35 -6.38
CA ARG A 142 -23.83 -0.23 -7.10
C ARG A 142 -22.50 -0.64 -7.72
N LYS A 143 -22.28 -0.23 -8.99
CA LYS A 143 -21.01 -0.47 -9.71
C LYS A 143 -19.78 0.02 -8.92
N ALA A 144 -19.94 1.10 -8.14
CA ALA A 144 -18.88 1.71 -7.33
C ALA A 144 -18.42 0.87 -6.12
N GLN A 145 -19.15 -0.17 -5.72
CA GLN A 145 -18.77 -1.06 -4.62
C GLN A 145 -17.83 -2.18 -5.06
N ASN A 146 -17.61 -2.32 -6.36
CA ASN A 146 -16.83 -3.40 -6.93
C ASN A 146 -15.33 -3.07 -6.90
N TYR A 147 -14.53 -4.04 -6.47
CA TYR A 147 -13.07 -3.95 -6.43
C TYR A 147 -12.48 -3.61 -7.81
N ASP A 148 -13.05 -4.16 -8.89
CA ASP A 148 -12.61 -3.89 -10.26
C ASP A 148 -12.80 -2.40 -10.64
N VAL A 149 -13.89 -1.79 -10.19
CA VAL A 149 -14.15 -0.35 -10.40
C VAL A 149 -13.17 0.52 -9.59
N ALA A 150 -12.92 0.16 -8.32
CA ALA A 150 -12.01 0.90 -7.45
C ALA A 150 -10.55 0.79 -7.92
N THR A 151 -10.19 -0.33 -8.55
CA THR A 151 -8.80 -0.60 -8.99
C THR A 151 -8.57 -0.38 -10.48
N GLY A 152 -9.63 -0.18 -11.28
CA GLY A 152 -9.55 0.01 -12.72
C GLY A 152 -9.11 -1.21 -13.53
N VAL A 153 -9.08 -2.38 -12.90
CA VAL A 153 -8.72 -3.68 -13.52
C VAL A 153 -9.51 -4.81 -12.88
N ARG A 154 -9.61 -5.93 -13.58
CA ARG A 154 -10.19 -7.15 -12.99
C ARG A 154 -9.27 -7.70 -11.90
N VAL A 155 -9.80 -7.91 -10.70
CA VAL A 155 -9.06 -8.38 -9.52
C VAL A 155 -9.53 -9.77 -9.08
N ASN A 156 -8.58 -10.65 -8.79
CA ASN A 156 -8.88 -11.89 -8.11
C ASN A 156 -9.05 -11.62 -6.60
N LEU A 157 -10.29 -11.52 -6.12
CA LEU A 157 -10.62 -11.24 -4.72
C LEU A 157 -10.10 -12.30 -3.76
N GLU A 158 -10.00 -13.56 -4.18
CA GLU A 158 -9.44 -14.62 -3.36
C GLU A 158 -7.97 -14.35 -2.99
N ASN A 159 -7.20 -13.72 -3.89
CA ASN A 159 -5.85 -13.28 -3.57
C ASN A 159 -5.84 -12.20 -2.47
N ILE A 160 -6.76 -11.25 -2.54
CA ILE A 160 -6.88 -10.19 -1.53
C ILE A 160 -7.24 -10.79 -0.17
N LYS A 161 -8.30 -11.63 -0.11
CA LYS A 161 -8.72 -12.35 1.09
C LYS A 161 -7.57 -13.16 1.69
N LYS A 162 -6.87 -13.92 0.85
CA LYS A 162 -5.72 -14.72 1.27
C LYS A 162 -4.57 -13.88 1.83
N SER A 163 -4.31 -12.70 1.25
CA SER A 163 -3.31 -11.78 1.80
C SER A 163 -3.72 -11.25 3.17
N ILE A 164 -4.99 -10.90 3.37
CA ILE A 164 -5.53 -10.49 4.68
C ILE A 164 -5.30 -11.58 5.73
N GLU A 165 -5.64 -12.84 5.39
CA GLU A 165 -5.43 -13.96 6.30
C GLU A 165 -3.96 -14.20 6.64
N ILE A 166 -3.07 -14.16 5.63
CA ILE A 166 -1.63 -14.31 5.82
C ILE A 166 -1.11 -13.25 6.78
N ILE A 167 -1.50 -11.97 6.58
CA ILE A 167 -1.09 -10.85 7.44
C ILE A 167 -1.57 -11.08 8.87
N LYS A 168 -2.84 -11.39 9.08
CA LYS A 168 -3.42 -11.61 10.41
C LYS A 168 -2.73 -12.74 11.19
N LYS A 169 -2.31 -13.80 10.48
CA LYS A 169 -1.65 -14.98 11.08
C LYS A 169 -0.13 -14.87 11.15
N SER A 170 0.46 -13.80 10.62
CA SER A 170 1.92 -13.69 10.44
C SER A 170 2.73 -13.49 11.71
N GLY A 171 2.10 -12.96 12.77
CA GLY A 171 2.79 -12.55 13.99
C GLY A 171 3.58 -11.24 13.90
N ILE A 172 3.79 -10.66 12.70
CA ILE A 172 4.44 -9.36 12.55
C ILE A 172 3.45 -8.22 12.79
N ASP A 173 3.97 -7.01 13.00
CA ASP A 173 3.11 -5.83 13.09
C ASP A 173 2.51 -5.48 11.74
N TYR A 174 1.25 -5.02 11.77
CA TYR A 174 0.55 -4.66 10.55
C TYR A 174 -0.54 -3.61 10.76
N GLU A 175 -0.93 -3.01 9.67
CA GLU A 175 -2.12 -2.18 9.54
C GLU A 175 -2.85 -2.49 8.23
N PHE A 176 -4.18 -2.40 8.25
CA PHE A 176 -4.97 -2.21 7.04
C PHE A 176 -5.24 -0.73 6.85
N ARG A 177 -5.31 -0.29 5.60
CA ARG A 177 -5.60 1.10 5.24
C ARG A 177 -6.68 1.16 4.19
N MET A 178 -7.41 2.24 4.16
CA MET A 178 -8.38 2.52 3.11
C MET A 178 -8.40 4.00 2.79
N THR A 179 -8.16 4.34 1.52
CA THR A 179 -8.45 5.68 1.01
C THR A 179 -9.94 5.77 0.72
N VAL A 180 -10.62 6.69 1.41
CA VAL A 180 -12.06 6.91 1.26
C VAL A 180 -12.28 7.89 0.12
N VAL A 181 -12.76 7.37 -1.01
CA VAL A 181 -12.93 8.13 -2.25
C VAL A 181 -14.41 8.43 -2.46
N PRO A 182 -14.84 9.70 -2.50
CA PRO A 182 -16.21 10.05 -2.88
C PRO A 182 -16.54 9.47 -4.26
N THR A 183 -17.79 9.12 -4.50
CA THR A 183 -18.29 8.41 -5.70
C THR A 183 -17.96 6.91 -5.77
N ILE A 184 -16.97 6.43 -5.02
CA ILE A 184 -16.66 5.00 -4.89
C ILE A 184 -17.13 4.45 -3.55
N HIS A 185 -16.84 5.14 -2.45
CA HIS A 185 -17.11 4.67 -1.09
C HIS A 185 -18.13 5.55 -0.39
N ILE A 186 -19.05 4.91 0.32
CA ILE A 186 -19.94 5.56 1.28
C ILE A 186 -19.79 4.87 2.65
N LYS A 187 -20.35 5.48 3.69
CA LYS A 187 -20.28 4.98 5.07
C LYS A 187 -20.70 3.51 5.20
N GLU A 188 -21.80 3.13 4.56
CA GLU A 188 -22.34 1.76 4.62
C GLU A 188 -21.39 0.72 4.01
N ASP A 189 -20.64 1.10 2.98
CA ASP A 189 -19.64 0.22 2.36
C ASP A 189 -18.44 0.04 3.29
N ILE A 190 -17.98 1.13 3.92
CA ILE A 190 -16.85 1.09 4.84
C ILE A 190 -17.17 0.28 6.10
N LEU A 191 -18.42 0.39 6.61
CA LEU A 191 -18.91 -0.45 7.71
C LEU A 191 -18.88 -1.95 7.34
N LYS A 192 -19.27 -2.31 6.12
CA LYS A 192 -19.19 -3.71 5.64
C LYS A 192 -17.75 -4.18 5.50
N ILE A 193 -16.89 -3.37 4.88
CA ILE A 193 -15.45 -3.66 4.76
C ILE A 193 -14.83 -3.87 6.14
N ALA A 194 -15.12 -3.01 7.11
CA ALA A 194 -14.62 -3.13 8.47
C ALA A 194 -15.03 -4.48 9.10
N LYS A 195 -16.27 -4.92 8.90
CA LYS A 195 -16.75 -6.24 9.35
C LYS A 195 -16.06 -7.40 8.63
N GLU A 196 -15.84 -7.29 7.32
CA GLU A 196 -15.17 -8.33 6.51
C GLU A 196 -13.71 -8.55 6.93
N ILE A 197 -13.00 -7.48 7.33
CA ILE A 197 -11.59 -7.57 7.74
C ILE A 197 -11.40 -7.75 9.25
N SER A 198 -12.47 -7.64 10.05
CA SER A 198 -12.39 -7.80 11.51
C SER A 198 -12.22 -9.28 11.93
N PRO A 199 -11.74 -9.59 13.14
CA PRO A 199 -10.95 -8.67 13.98
C PRO A 199 -9.60 -8.38 13.37
N ALA A 200 -9.07 -7.17 13.55
CA ALA A 200 -7.73 -6.81 13.10
C ALA A 200 -7.09 -5.78 14.06
N LYS A 201 -5.75 -5.74 14.11
CA LYS A 201 -5.05 -4.85 15.02
C LYS A 201 -5.30 -3.38 14.68
N LYS A 202 -5.02 -2.96 13.46
CA LYS A 202 -5.03 -1.53 13.09
C LYS A 202 -5.77 -1.33 11.77
N PHE A 203 -6.65 -0.34 11.73
CA PHE A 203 -7.30 0.12 10.52
C PHE A 203 -7.26 1.65 10.40
N PHE A 204 -6.74 2.15 9.28
CA PHE A 204 -6.61 3.58 9.04
C PHE A 204 -7.45 4.01 7.85
N LEU A 205 -8.32 4.99 8.08
CA LEU A 205 -9.02 5.70 7.01
C LEU A 205 -8.15 6.87 6.56
N GLN A 206 -7.96 7.00 5.26
CA GLN A 206 -7.23 8.09 4.63
C GLN A 206 -8.19 8.89 3.75
N ASN A 207 -8.19 10.21 3.87
CA ASN A 207 -9.01 11.01 2.98
C ASN A 207 -8.43 11.00 1.56
N PHE A 208 -9.31 11.02 0.59
CA PHE A 208 -8.95 11.15 -0.82
C PHE A 208 -8.29 12.51 -1.08
N ARG A 209 -7.27 12.50 -1.95
CA ARG A 209 -6.60 13.72 -2.43
C ARG A 209 -6.84 13.85 -3.94
N PRO A 210 -7.44 14.95 -4.42
CA PRO A 210 -7.77 15.15 -5.83
C PRO A 210 -6.58 15.63 -6.67
N GLU A 211 -5.37 15.54 -6.15
CA GLU A 211 -4.16 16.02 -6.82
C GLU A 211 -3.65 14.97 -7.82
N LYS A 212 -3.48 15.34 -9.09
CA LYS A 212 -2.71 14.57 -10.08
C LYS A 212 -3.11 13.08 -10.18
N THR A 213 -4.38 12.82 -10.47
CA THR A 213 -4.90 11.44 -10.54
C THR A 213 -4.70 10.78 -11.90
N ILE A 214 -4.76 9.43 -11.97
CA ILE A 214 -4.72 8.68 -13.24
C ILE A 214 -5.88 9.11 -14.14
N ASN A 215 -7.10 9.16 -13.60
CA ASN A 215 -8.25 9.68 -14.33
C ASN A 215 -8.54 11.11 -13.86
N LYS A 216 -8.26 12.09 -14.72
CA LYS A 216 -8.43 13.52 -14.44
C LYS A 216 -9.84 13.93 -13.95
N LYS A 217 -10.87 13.11 -14.19
CA LYS A 217 -12.21 13.37 -13.63
C LYS A 217 -12.18 13.38 -12.09
N PHE A 218 -11.30 12.62 -11.47
CA PHE A 218 -11.15 12.57 -10.01
C PHE A 218 -10.49 13.83 -9.44
N GLU A 219 -9.74 14.58 -10.23
CA GLU A 219 -9.15 15.87 -9.81
C GLU A 219 -10.22 16.93 -9.50
N ARG A 220 -11.46 16.73 -9.98
CA ARG A 220 -12.61 17.61 -9.75
C ARG A 220 -13.51 17.14 -8.61
N ILE A 221 -13.23 16.00 -8.00
CA ILE A 221 -14.04 15.44 -6.93
C ILE A 221 -13.59 16.07 -5.61
N LYS A 222 -14.52 16.73 -4.90
CA LYS A 222 -14.26 17.26 -3.57
C LYS A 222 -14.12 16.10 -2.57
N PRO A 223 -13.03 16.04 -1.78
CA PRO A 223 -12.89 15.06 -0.71
C PRO A 223 -14.04 15.14 0.30
N TYR A 224 -14.28 14.07 1.02
CA TYR A 224 -15.23 14.13 2.15
C TYR A 224 -14.74 15.08 3.24
N PRO A 225 -15.67 15.78 3.93
CA PRO A 225 -15.32 16.54 5.13
C PRO A 225 -14.67 15.65 6.20
N GLN A 226 -13.78 16.21 7.00
CA GLN A 226 -13.11 15.49 8.08
C GLN A 226 -14.09 14.88 9.07
N GLU A 227 -15.16 15.60 9.37
CA GLU A 227 -16.22 15.18 10.29
C GLU A 227 -16.90 13.88 9.82
N TYR A 228 -17.12 13.75 8.51
CA TYR A 228 -17.69 12.54 7.92
C TYR A 228 -16.79 11.31 8.11
N LEU A 229 -15.46 11.48 7.94
CA LEU A 229 -14.52 10.39 8.19
C LEU A 229 -14.45 10.05 9.68
N LEU A 230 -14.51 11.04 10.56
CA LEU A 230 -14.53 10.83 12.02
C LEU A 230 -15.81 10.11 12.48
N GLU A 231 -16.95 10.41 11.86
CA GLU A 231 -18.21 9.69 12.12
C GLU A 231 -18.09 8.22 11.71
N ILE A 232 -17.51 7.94 10.53
CA ILE A 232 -17.25 6.58 10.09
C ILE A 232 -16.29 5.88 11.06
N GLN A 233 -15.18 6.53 11.40
CA GLN A 233 -14.17 6.00 12.32
C GLN A 233 -14.79 5.60 13.67
N LYS A 234 -15.63 6.43 14.26
CA LYS A 234 -16.36 6.11 15.50
C LYS A 234 -17.21 4.85 15.35
N ALA A 235 -17.90 4.70 14.21
CA ALA A 235 -18.78 3.57 13.96
C ALA A 235 -18.04 2.23 13.76
N ILE A 236 -16.81 2.27 13.23
CA ILE A 236 -16.02 1.06 12.95
C ILE A 236 -14.96 0.77 14.02
N ALA A 237 -14.64 1.72 14.90
CA ALA A 237 -13.62 1.57 15.93
C ALA A 237 -13.77 0.29 16.78
N PRO A 238 -14.99 -0.18 17.15
CA PRO A 238 -15.15 -1.42 17.93
C PRO A 238 -14.63 -2.70 17.25
N PHE A 239 -14.34 -2.68 15.96
CA PHE A 239 -13.85 -3.83 15.22
C PHE A 239 -12.31 -3.97 15.24
N PHE A 240 -11.58 -2.99 15.80
CA PHE A 240 -10.12 -2.89 15.74
C PHE A 240 -9.53 -2.49 17.09
N GLU A 241 -8.29 -2.89 17.35
CA GLU A 241 -7.54 -2.39 18.53
C GLU A 241 -7.22 -0.90 18.37
N ILE A 242 -6.87 -0.47 17.14
CA ILE A 242 -6.60 0.91 16.78
C ILE A 242 -7.35 1.24 15.49
N CYS A 243 -8.18 2.28 15.53
CA CYS A 243 -8.86 2.83 14.36
C CYS A 243 -8.73 4.35 14.34
N GLN A 244 -8.16 4.92 13.28
CA GLN A 244 -7.89 6.35 13.17
C GLN A 244 -8.12 6.87 11.75
N VAL A 245 -8.33 8.18 11.62
CA VAL A 245 -8.30 8.93 10.37
C VAL A 245 -6.93 9.59 10.23
N ARG A 246 -6.32 9.48 9.05
CA ARG A 246 -5.02 10.10 8.69
C ARG A 246 -5.17 11.04 7.49
#